data_f17f73b4ea4d9ea461621d24c24580d1
#
_entry.id   f17f73b4ea4d9ea461621d24c24580d1
#
_cell.length_a   1.000
_cell.length_b   1.000
_cell.length_c   1.000
_cell.angle_alpha   90.00
_cell.angle_beta   90.00
_cell.angle_gamma   90.00
#
_symmetry.space_group_name_H-M   'P 1'
#
loop_
_entity.id
_entity.type
_entity.pdbx_description
1 polymer ?
#
loop_
_entity_poly.entity_id
_entity_poly.type
_entity_poly.pdbx_seq_one_letter_code
_entity_poly.pdbx_strand_id
1 'polypeptide(L)'
;LTSLVGSEMCIRDRIDDSINLIKVETTEEMFKATQRSLPADIAIFSAAVADFKASKLNQSKIKKQESLTINLEKNIDILNYISNHNSMRPRLVVGFAAETNDIDKNAKIKLSNKNCDWIVANDVSKKNIGFDSDFNEVTIHYKNPKSKKEKLSLKKKSEISEEIVDRIAAEVY
;
A
#
# COMPACT_ATOMS: atom_id res chain seq x y z
N LEU A 1 4.40 -4.97 19.21
CA LEU A 1 3.03 -4.47 18.98
C LEU A 1 2.81 -4.34 17.47
N THR A 2 1.87 -5.10 16.93
CA THR A 2 1.48 -5.03 15.53
C THR A 2 0.39 -3.98 15.39
N SER A 3 0.61 -2.97 14.55
CA SER A 3 -0.37 -1.92 14.26
C SER A 3 -0.90 -2.06 12.84
N LEU A 4 -2.22 -2.00 12.68
CA LEU A 4 -2.90 -2.00 11.41
C LEU A 4 -3.63 -0.68 11.22
N VAL A 5 -3.32 0.03 10.13
CA VAL A 5 -3.94 1.30 9.77
C VAL A 5 -4.65 1.14 8.44
N GLY A 6 -5.95 1.44 8.37
CA GLY A 6 -6.70 1.28 7.12
C GLY A 6 -8.16 1.71 7.19
N SER A 7 -8.81 1.67 6.02
CA SER A 7 -10.24 1.92 5.88
C SER A 7 -11.07 0.65 6.15
N GLU A 8 -12.34 0.80 6.49
CA GLU A 8 -13.23 -0.28 6.93
C GLU A 8 -13.40 -1.46 5.96
N MET A 9 -13.21 -1.26 4.66
CA MET A 9 -13.61 -2.22 3.64
C MET A 9 -12.78 -3.52 3.60
N CYS A 10 -11.54 -3.50 4.12
CA CYS A 10 -10.63 -4.66 4.08
C CYS A 10 -10.39 -5.34 5.42
N ILE A 11 -10.91 -4.79 6.53
CA ILE A 11 -10.49 -5.18 7.89
C ILE A 11 -11.66 -5.76 8.71
N ARG A 12 -12.85 -5.88 8.11
CA ARG A 12 -14.12 -6.05 8.83
C ARG A 12 -14.25 -7.31 9.67
N ASP A 13 -13.59 -8.41 9.35
CA ASP A 13 -14.08 -9.71 9.82
C ASP A 13 -13.11 -10.53 10.69
N ARG A 14 -11.86 -10.11 10.88
CA ARG A 14 -10.87 -10.93 11.63
C ARG A 14 -9.82 -10.06 12.32
N ILE A 15 -10.21 -9.36 13.35
CA ILE A 15 -9.24 -8.66 14.20
C ILE A 15 -9.04 -9.50 15.44
N ASP A 16 -7.82 -10.01 15.60
CA ASP A 16 -7.34 -10.60 16.84
C ASP A 16 -7.04 -9.47 17.83
N ASP A 17 -7.33 -9.67 19.10
CA ASP A 17 -7.09 -8.69 20.18
C ASP A 17 -5.60 -8.31 20.32
N SER A 18 -4.69 -9.09 19.74
CA SER A 18 -3.26 -8.78 19.67
C SER A 18 -2.92 -7.68 18.67
N ILE A 19 -3.85 -7.30 17.79
CA ILE A 19 -3.66 -6.29 16.73
C ILE A 19 -4.21 -4.94 17.19
N ASN A 20 -3.36 -3.92 17.21
CA ASN A 20 -3.78 -2.54 17.42
C ASN A 20 -4.36 -1.95 16.14
N LEU A 21 -5.68 -1.89 16.02
CA LEU A 21 -6.37 -1.31 14.87
C LEU A 21 -6.57 0.20 15.04
N ILE A 22 -6.07 0.98 14.08
CA ILE A 22 -6.30 2.42 14.01
C ILE A 22 -7.16 2.72 12.77
N LYS A 23 -8.41 3.11 13.00
CA LYS A 23 -9.33 3.50 11.92
C LYS A 23 -9.03 4.92 11.46
N VAL A 24 -8.95 5.10 10.14
CA VAL A 24 -8.67 6.38 9.47
C VAL A 24 -9.53 6.51 8.21
N GLU A 25 -9.91 7.74 7.87
CA GLU A 25 -10.74 8.05 6.70
C GLU A 25 -9.97 8.84 5.63
N THR A 26 -8.99 9.63 6.06
CA THR A 26 -8.23 10.51 5.17
C THR A 26 -6.76 10.09 5.08
N THR A 27 -6.11 10.49 3.97
CA THR A 27 -4.65 10.28 3.82
C THR A 27 -3.85 10.96 4.93
N GLU A 28 -4.29 12.14 5.39
CA GLU A 28 -3.60 12.86 6.46
C GLU A 28 -3.70 12.12 7.79
N GLU A 29 -4.86 11.56 8.12
CA GLU A 29 -5.04 10.72 9.31
C GLU A 29 -4.20 9.45 9.22
N MET A 30 -4.20 8.77 8.05
CA MET A 30 -3.35 7.61 7.80
C MET A 30 -1.87 7.95 7.97
N PHE A 31 -1.42 9.07 7.43
CA PHE A 31 -0.04 9.54 7.58
C PHE A 31 0.33 9.75 9.05
N LYS A 32 -0.50 10.49 9.79
CA LYS A 32 -0.28 10.73 11.24
C LYS A 32 -0.29 9.44 12.05
N ALA A 33 -1.21 8.52 11.75
CA ALA A 33 -1.28 7.22 12.41
C ALA A 33 -0.02 6.38 12.12
N THR A 34 0.43 6.33 10.86
CA THR A 34 1.66 5.65 10.47
C THR A 34 2.89 6.23 11.18
N GLN A 35 3.00 7.56 11.26
CA GLN A 35 4.10 8.20 11.99
C GLN A 35 4.12 7.83 13.48
N ARG A 36 2.95 7.76 14.13
CA ARG A 36 2.82 7.38 15.55
C ARG A 36 3.13 5.90 15.80
N SER A 37 3.06 5.07 14.77
CA SER A 37 3.38 3.64 14.85
C SER A 37 4.89 3.36 14.72
N LEU A 38 5.72 4.40 14.48
CA LEU A 38 7.16 4.27 14.49
C LEU A 38 7.73 4.41 15.92
N PRO A 39 8.84 3.72 16.25
CA PRO A 39 9.60 2.81 15.41
C PRO A 39 8.89 1.46 15.19
N ALA A 40 9.09 0.86 14.02
CA ALA A 40 8.60 -0.46 13.65
C ALA A 40 9.69 -1.22 12.90
N ASP A 41 9.74 -2.55 13.06
CA ASP A 41 10.71 -3.38 12.34
C ASP A 41 10.32 -3.57 10.88
N ILE A 42 9.02 -3.72 10.62
CA ILE A 42 8.44 -3.99 9.30
C ILE A 42 7.29 -3.03 9.06
N ALA A 43 7.20 -2.49 7.84
CA ALA A 43 6.04 -1.71 7.39
C ALA A 43 5.54 -2.22 6.04
N ILE A 44 4.24 -2.52 5.96
CA ILE A 44 3.57 -3.03 4.76
C ILE A 44 2.50 -2.05 4.32
N PHE A 45 2.61 -1.54 3.10
CA PHE A 45 1.72 -0.53 2.51
C PHE A 45 0.89 -1.13 1.39
N SER A 46 -0.27 -1.68 1.72
CA SER A 46 -1.21 -2.30 0.77
C SER A 46 -2.36 -1.37 0.36
N ALA A 47 -2.57 -0.26 1.07
CA ALA A 47 -3.66 0.66 0.80
C ALA A 47 -3.46 1.44 -0.51
N ALA A 48 -4.54 1.59 -1.28
CA ALA A 48 -4.57 2.44 -2.47
C ALA A 48 -4.83 3.90 -2.07
N VAL A 49 -3.78 4.63 -1.73
CA VAL A 49 -3.87 6.05 -1.39
C VAL A 49 -3.84 6.90 -2.67
N ALA A 50 -4.78 7.85 -2.79
CA ALA A 50 -4.86 8.73 -3.96
C ALA A 50 -3.63 9.67 -4.04
N ASP A 51 -3.03 9.79 -5.24
CA ASP A 51 -1.87 10.66 -5.49
C ASP A 51 -2.21 12.16 -5.41
N PHE A 52 -3.50 12.50 -5.59
CA PHE A 52 -3.99 13.88 -5.59
C PHE A 52 -5.18 14.04 -4.67
N LYS A 53 -5.31 15.21 -4.07
CA LYS A 53 -6.46 15.64 -3.27
C LYS A 53 -6.97 17.00 -3.74
N ALA A 54 -8.21 17.34 -3.42
CA ALA A 54 -8.74 18.67 -3.69
C ALA A 54 -7.97 19.73 -2.87
N SER A 55 -7.50 20.79 -3.54
CA SER A 55 -6.74 21.87 -2.89
C SER A 55 -7.59 22.72 -1.93
N LYS A 56 -8.92 22.72 -2.13
CA LYS A 56 -9.90 23.39 -1.25
C LYS A 56 -11.09 22.47 -1.01
N LEU A 57 -11.44 22.29 0.25
CA LEU A 57 -12.65 21.59 0.67
C LEU A 57 -13.76 22.62 0.91
N ASN A 58 -14.90 22.47 0.24
CA ASN A 58 -16.08 23.25 0.54
C ASN A 58 -16.86 22.58 1.68
N GLN A 59 -17.04 23.29 2.78
CA GLN A 59 -17.83 22.80 3.92
C GLN A 59 -19.34 22.83 3.66
N SER A 60 -19.80 23.52 2.61
CA SER A 60 -21.20 23.59 2.24
C SER A 60 -21.43 22.97 0.88
N LYS A 61 -22.69 22.51 0.67
CA LYS A 61 -23.14 21.95 -0.60
C LYS A 61 -22.91 22.94 -1.75
N ILE A 62 -22.16 22.51 -2.76
CA ILE A 62 -21.96 23.28 -3.99
C ILE A 62 -23.30 23.34 -4.74
N LYS A 63 -23.77 24.55 -5.05
CA LYS A 63 -24.98 24.74 -5.85
C LYS A 63 -24.70 24.30 -7.29
N LYS A 64 -25.78 23.80 -7.96
CA LYS A 64 -25.69 23.38 -9.37
C LYS A 64 -25.22 24.55 -10.24
N GLN A 65 -24.17 24.32 -11.02
CA GLN A 65 -23.57 25.24 -11.97
C GLN A 65 -23.48 24.57 -13.34
N GLU A 66 -23.34 25.35 -14.40
CA GLU A 66 -23.14 24.82 -15.76
C GLU A 66 -21.79 24.10 -15.91
N SER A 67 -20.77 24.55 -15.19
CA SER A 67 -19.46 23.93 -15.13
C SER A 67 -18.88 24.05 -13.72
N LEU A 68 -18.04 23.07 -13.33
CA LEU A 68 -17.31 23.07 -12.07
C LEU A 68 -15.85 22.73 -12.34
N THR A 69 -14.94 23.59 -11.94
CA THR A 69 -13.50 23.29 -11.96
C THR A 69 -13.03 22.91 -10.57
N ILE A 70 -12.38 21.76 -10.46
CA ILE A 70 -11.77 21.28 -9.22
C ILE A 70 -10.25 21.33 -9.38
N ASN A 71 -9.60 22.15 -8.56
CA ASN A 71 -8.14 22.19 -8.49
C ASN A 71 -7.64 21.08 -7.57
N LEU A 72 -6.71 20.28 -8.07
CA LEU A 72 -6.08 19.20 -7.33
C LEU A 72 -4.64 19.58 -6.98
N GLU A 73 -4.20 19.19 -5.79
CA GLU A 73 -2.81 19.28 -5.37
C GLU A 73 -2.27 17.87 -5.04
N LYS A 74 -0.95 17.73 -5.05
CA LYS A 74 -0.29 16.46 -4.77
C LYS A 74 -0.54 16.07 -3.31
N ASN A 75 -0.91 14.81 -3.12
CA ASN A 75 -1.13 14.24 -1.81
C ASN A 75 0.18 13.76 -1.16
N ILE A 76 0.13 13.44 0.12
CA ILE A 76 1.28 12.88 0.84
C ILE A 76 1.52 11.45 0.39
N ASP A 77 2.74 11.16 -0.02
CA ASP A 77 3.20 9.81 -0.36
C ASP A 77 3.77 9.13 0.89
N ILE A 78 2.91 8.39 1.58
CA ILE A 78 3.23 7.77 2.87
C ILE A 78 4.34 6.73 2.72
N LEU A 79 4.27 5.88 1.69
CA LEU A 79 5.29 4.86 1.41
C LEU A 79 6.66 5.52 1.21
N ASN A 80 6.73 6.55 0.35
CA ASN A 80 7.98 7.26 0.10
C ASN A 80 8.52 7.95 1.36
N TYR A 81 7.65 8.56 2.15
CA TYR A 81 8.04 9.21 3.40
C TYR A 81 8.67 8.21 4.39
N ILE A 82 8.02 7.09 4.63
CA ILE A 82 8.48 6.05 5.57
C ILE A 82 9.75 5.37 5.06
N SER A 83 9.81 5.07 3.76
CA SER A 83 10.99 4.45 3.14
C SER A 83 12.25 5.32 3.18
N ASN A 84 12.08 6.63 3.31
CA ASN A 84 13.19 7.60 3.39
C ASN A 84 13.33 8.26 4.78
N HIS A 85 12.68 7.70 5.81
CA HIS A 85 12.76 8.27 7.15
C HIS A 85 14.18 8.14 7.72
N ASN A 86 14.76 9.23 8.17
CA ASN A 86 16.18 9.31 8.54
C ASN A 86 16.58 8.41 9.72
N SER A 87 15.78 8.38 10.79
CA SER A 87 16.14 7.75 12.06
C SER A 87 15.26 6.56 12.46
N MET A 88 14.05 6.48 11.94
CA MET A 88 13.06 5.46 12.32
C MET A 88 12.53 4.67 11.11
N ARG A 89 13.31 4.64 10.01
CA ARG A 89 12.95 3.80 8.85
C ARG A 89 12.84 2.35 9.31
N PRO A 90 11.74 1.65 9.01
CA PRO A 90 11.64 0.21 9.26
C PRO A 90 12.76 -0.57 8.57
N ARG A 91 13.17 -1.67 9.20
CA ARG A 91 14.17 -2.58 8.65
C ARG A 91 13.74 -3.14 7.29
N LEU A 92 12.44 -3.42 7.14
CA LEU A 92 11.84 -3.86 5.89
C LEU A 92 10.61 -3.01 5.56
N VAL A 93 10.56 -2.45 4.34
CA VAL A 93 9.44 -1.67 3.83
C VAL A 93 8.91 -2.32 2.55
N VAL A 94 7.65 -2.76 2.59
CA VAL A 94 6.96 -3.44 1.49
C VAL A 94 5.84 -2.55 0.97
N GLY A 95 5.87 -2.23 -0.33
CA GLY A 95 4.79 -1.52 -1.02
C GLY A 95 4.02 -2.45 -1.94
N PHE A 96 2.76 -2.09 -2.22
CA PHE A 96 1.93 -2.76 -3.22
C PHE A 96 1.72 -1.87 -4.43
N ALA A 97 1.59 -2.47 -5.61
CA ALA A 97 1.32 -1.77 -6.85
C ALA A 97 0.27 -2.54 -7.67
N ALA A 98 -0.84 -1.86 -7.97
CA ALA A 98 -1.84 -2.33 -8.92
C ALA A 98 -1.54 -1.69 -10.28
N GLU A 99 -1.25 -2.50 -11.29
CA GLU A 99 -0.83 -2.04 -12.60
C GLU A 99 -1.72 -2.68 -13.69
N THR A 100 -1.96 -1.95 -14.77
CA THR A 100 -2.74 -2.43 -15.92
C THR A 100 -1.88 -2.78 -17.13
N ASN A 101 -0.65 -2.23 -17.19
CA ASN A 101 0.29 -2.41 -18.29
C ASN A 101 1.73 -2.30 -17.76
N ASP A 102 2.68 -2.86 -18.48
CA ASP A 102 4.12 -2.80 -18.19
C ASP A 102 4.48 -3.07 -16.73
N ILE A 103 3.82 -4.05 -16.11
CA ILE A 103 3.85 -4.33 -14.66
C ILE A 103 5.28 -4.41 -14.13
N ASP A 104 6.14 -5.18 -14.79
CA ASP A 104 7.55 -5.35 -14.36
C ASP A 104 8.33 -4.03 -14.41
N LYS A 105 8.12 -3.22 -15.44
CA LYS A 105 8.78 -1.92 -15.62
C LYS A 105 8.29 -0.92 -14.58
N ASN A 106 6.98 -0.83 -14.41
CA ASN A 106 6.36 0.09 -13.45
C ASN A 106 6.71 -0.29 -12.00
N ALA A 107 6.72 -1.57 -11.67
CA ALA A 107 7.14 -2.05 -10.35
C ALA A 107 8.59 -1.68 -10.04
N LYS A 108 9.53 -1.85 -10.99
CA LYS A 108 10.93 -1.45 -10.83
C LYS A 108 11.10 0.07 -10.65
N ILE A 109 10.36 0.86 -11.44
CA ILE A 109 10.36 2.33 -11.30
C ILE A 109 9.85 2.73 -9.91
N LYS A 110 8.73 2.14 -9.46
CA LYS A 110 8.20 2.39 -8.11
C LYS A 110 9.18 1.99 -7.02
N LEU A 111 9.79 0.81 -7.12
CA LEU A 111 10.78 0.32 -6.18
C LEU A 111 11.94 1.32 -5.99
N SER A 112 12.46 1.83 -7.11
CA SER A 112 13.53 2.84 -7.10
C SER A 112 13.06 4.19 -6.56
N ASN A 113 11.93 4.71 -7.07
CA ASN A 113 11.44 6.04 -6.73
C ASN A 113 10.96 6.14 -5.28
N LYS A 114 10.36 5.07 -4.73
CA LYS A 114 9.87 5.04 -3.35
C LYS A 114 10.95 4.64 -2.35
N ASN A 115 12.09 4.09 -2.82
CA ASN A 115 13.17 3.59 -1.97
C ASN A 115 12.73 2.50 -0.97
N CYS A 116 11.65 1.78 -1.25
CA CYS A 116 11.21 0.63 -0.46
C CYS A 116 12.03 -0.62 -0.79
N ASP A 117 11.92 -1.66 0.03
CA ASP A 117 12.72 -2.88 -0.13
C ASP A 117 12.06 -3.86 -1.08
N TRP A 118 10.72 -3.95 -1.03
CA TRP A 118 9.92 -4.79 -1.92
C TRP A 118 8.77 -4.02 -2.55
N ILE A 119 8.42 -4.40 -3.78
CA ILE A 119 7.13 -4.06 -4.41
C ILE A 119 6.42 -5.35 -4.78
N VAL A 120 5.22 -5.55 -4.22
CA VAL A 120 4.29 -6.61 -4.61
C VAL A 120 3.36 -6.04 -5.67
N ALA A 121 3.59 -6.44 -6.92
CA ALA A 121 2.84 -5.95 -8.07
C ALA A 121 1.77 -6.95 -8.50
N ASN A 122 0.54 -6.49 -8.71
CA ASN A 122 -0.55 -7.25 -9.26
C ASN A 122 -1.07 -6.64 -10.56
N ASP A 123 -1.48 -7.53 -11.48
CA ASP A 123 -2.11 -7.18 -12.75
C ASP A 123 -3.61 -7.04 -12.55
N VAL A 124 -4.10 -5.81 -12.51
CA VAL A 124 -5.53 -5.53 -12.35
C VAL A 124 -6.28 -5.36 -13.68
N SER A 125 -5.61 -5.58 -14.83
CA SER A 125 -6.25 -5.55 -16.16
C SER A 125 -7.10 -6.81 -16.43
N LYS A 126 -6.83 -7.91 -15.73
CA LYS A 126 -7.51 -9.19 -15.92
C LYS A 126 -8.87 -9.19 -15.22
N LYS A 127 -9.95 -9.52 -15.94
CA LYS A 127 -11.34 -9.44 -15.47
C LYS A 127 -11.70 -10.29 -14.24
N ASN A 128 -10.91 -11.31 -13.90
CA ASN A 128 -11.20 -12.25 -12.80
C ASN A 128 -10.16 -12.16 -11.66
N ILE A 129 -9.34 -11.14 -11.65
CA ILE A 129 -8.26 -10.94 -10.69
C ILE A 129 -8.28 -9.45 -10.30
N GLY A 130 -8.10 -9.14 -9.03
CA GLY A 130 -8.02 -7.76 -8.59
C GLY A 130 -8.97 -7.42 -7.45
N PHE A 131 -9.57 -6.22 -7.47
CA PHE A 131 -10.27 -5.67 -6.30
C PHE A 131 -11.51 -6.47 -5.89
N ASP A 132 -12.30 -6.96 -6.83
CA ASP A 132 -13.58 -7.66 -6.57
C ASP A 132 -13.47 -9.20 -6.63
N SER A 133 -12.26 -9.76 -6.65
CA SER A 133 -12.02 -11.20 -6.70
C SER A 133 -11.40 -11.69 -5.40
N ASP A 134 -11.77 -12.89 -4.95
CA ASP A 134 -11.09 -13.58 -3.86
C ASP A 134 -9.72 -14.14 -4.26
N PHE A 135 -9.43 -14.15 -5.57
CA PHE A 135 -8.18 -14.66 -6.14
C PHE A 135 -7.28 -13.51 -6.58
N ASN A 136 -5.98 -13.74 -6.51
CA ASN A 136 -4.98 -12.83 -7.02
C ASN A 136 -3.77 -13.58 -7.57
N GLU A 137 -3.01 -12.88 -8.42
CA GLU A 137 -1.69 -13.29 -8.91
C GLU A 137 -0.77 -12.10 -8.73
N VAL A 138 0.38 -12.28 -8.10
CA VAL A 138 1.30 -11.17 -7.81
C VAL A 138 2.73 -11.51 -8.21
N THR A 139 3.53 -10.49 -8.45
CA THR A 139 4.98 -10.61 -8.63
C THR A 139 5.67 -9.75 -7.59
N ILE A 140 6.58 -10.35 -6.80
CA ILE A 140 7.40 -9.63 -5.82
C ILE A 140 8.68 -9.17 -6.51
N HIS A 141 8.94 -7.88 -6.46
CA HIS A 141 10.18 -7.25 -6.91
C HIS A 141 10.98 -6.81 -5.70
N TYR A 142 12.24 -7.22 -5.63
CA TYR A 142 13.16 -6.93 -4.54
C TYR A 142 14.12 -5.82 -4.92
N LYS A 143 14.45 -4.94 -3.95
CA LYS A 143 15.49 -3.92 -4.11
C LYS A 143 16.89 -4.54 -4.15
N ASN A 144 17.08 -5.63 -3.40
CA ASN A 144 18.34 -6.36 -3.41
C ASN A 144 18.60 -6.96 -4.82
N PRO A 145 19.66 -6.55 -5.54
CA PRO A 145 19.94 -7.01 -6.90
C PRO A 145 20.29 -8.50 -6.98
N LYS A 146 20.64 -9.12 -5.85
CA LYS A 146 20.91 -10.57 -5.77
C LYS A 146 19.62 -11.39 -5.71
N SER A 147 18.52 -10.79 -5.28
CA SER A 147 17.20 -11.45 -5.21
C SER A 147 16.51 -11.36 -6.56
N LYS A 148 16.13 -12.51 -7.10
CA LYS A 148 15.35 -12.55 -8.34
C LYS A 148 13.89 -12.25 -8.02
N LYS A 149 13.21 -11.54 -8.92
CA LYS A 149 11.75 -11.38 -8.83
C LYS A 149 11.07 -12.75 -8.73
N GLU A 150 10.05 -12.84 -7.91
CA GLU A 150 9.27 -14.05 -7.71
C GLU A 150 7.83 -13.85 -8.14
N LYS A 151 7.29 -14.80 -8.90
CA LYS A 151 5.89 -14.82 -9.28
C LYS A 151 5.14 -15.80 -8.40
N LEU A 152 4.14 -15.31 -7.67
CA LEU A 152 3.15 -16.14 -6.98
C LEU A 152 1.97 -16.33 -7.93
N SER A 153 1.73 -17.60 -8.31
CA SER A 153 0.66 -17.97 -9.24
C SER A 153 -0.72 -17.66 -8.65
N LEU A 154 -1.75 -17.68 -9.50
CA LEU A 154 -3.14 -17.47 -9.13
C LEU A 154 -3.57 -18.38 -7.98
N LYS A 155 -3.92 -17.77 -6.85
CA LYS A 155 -4.38 -18.42 -5.61
C LYS A 155 -5.38 -17.51 -4.89
N LYS A 156 -5.99 -18.00 -3.81
CA LYS A 156 -6.79 -17.14 -2.92
C LYS A 156 -5.91 -16.05 -2.31
N LYS A 157 -6.48 -14.87 -2.10
CA LYS A 157 -5.77 -13.74 -1.48
C LYS A 157 -5.18 -14.10 -0.11
N SER A 158 -5.88 -14.95 0.69
CA SER A 158 -5.37 -15.45 1.97
C SER A 158 -4.08 -16.26 1.80
N GLU A 159 -4.04 -17.21 0.85
CA GLU A 159 -2.85 -18.03 0.58
C GLU A 159 -1.67 -17.17 0.08
N ILE A 160 -1.94 -16.18 -0.79
CA ILE A 160 -0.90 -15.23 -1.24
C ILE A 160 -0.38 -14.40 -0.08
N SER A 161 -1.27 -13.94 0.82
CA SER A 161 -0.83 -13.15 1.97
C SER A 161 0.03 -13.96 2.94
N GLU A 162 -0.31 -15.22 3.20
CA GLU A 162 0.52 -16.15 3.98
C GLU A 162 1.90 -16.32 3.35
N GLU A 163 1.96 -16.59 2.04
CA GLU A 163 3.23 -16.73 1.34
C GLU A 163 4.10 -15.46 1.35
N ILE A 164 3.49 -14.27 1.30
CA ILE A 164 4.21 -13.01 1.43
C ILE A 164 4.75 -12.85 2.86
N VAL A 165 3.93 -13.15 3.88
CA VAL A 165 4.33 -13.05 5.28
C VAL A 165 5.46 -14.04 5.61
N ASP A 166 5.41 -15.27 5.10
CA ASP A 166 6.49 -16.26 5.27
C ASP A 166 7.83 -15.74 4.72
N ARG A 167 7.80 -15.10 3.54
CA ARG A 167 9.01 -14.49 2.95
C ARG A 167 9.52 -13.29 3.75
N ILE A 168 8.61 -12.48 4.26
CA ILE A 168 8.95 -11.37 5.15
C ILE A 168 9.62 -11.89 6.41
N ALA A 169 9.05 -12.93 7.03
CA ALA A 169 9.63 -13.56 8.21
C ALA A 169 11.04 -14.11 7.92
N ALA A 170 11.24 -14.80 6.80
CA ALA A 170 12.54 -15.34 6.39
C ALA A 170 13.60 -14.24 6.07
N GLU A 171 13.16 -13.04 5.67
CA GLU A 171 14.07 -11.91 5.41
C GLU A 171 14.50 -11.19 6.69
N VAL A 172 13.64 -11.18 7.72
CA VAL A 172 13.86 -10.39 8.93
C VAL A 172 14.44 -11.20 10.07
N TYR A 173 14.13 -12.51 10.15
CA TYR A 173 14.56 -13.43 11.21
C TYR A 173 15.50 -14.51 10.70
#